data_4be5ed37d08b2c9110ca124893090b61
#
_entry.id   4be5ed37d08b2c9110ca124893090b61
#
_cell.length_a   1.000
_cell.length_b   1.000
_cell.length_c   1.000
_cell.angle_alpha   90.00
_cell.angle_beta   90.00
_cell.angle_gamma   90.00
#
_symmetry.space_group_name_H-M   'P 1'
#
loop_
_entity.id
_entity.type
_entity.pdbx_description
1 polymer ?
#
loop_
_entity_poly.entity_id
_entity_poly.type
_entity_poly.pdbx_seq_one_letter_code
_entity_poly.pdbx_strand_id
1 'polypeptide(L)'
;MEFNTIIYQVDQEIATITFNRPEVQNGFNVPMCQEILKALHWAGQDKSVKVIAFKAEGTVFSVGGDLVEMKRAVLEDDQESLVAIAQLVMDISLTMKRTPKPIVMCTDGAVAGAAFNMVLAADFCIATTNSRFIQAFVNVGLAPDAGGMYLLTRAVGMNRAMHLAMTGEAVTADKGLEYGFVYKVCEPNQLDRVASRLLKRLAKGPELSYTGMKDMMWHAFFTDFEDYAKKEVALQSSLGFSEDFKEGVMAHAERRRPQFKGQ
;
A
#
# COMPACT_ATOMS: atom_id res chain seq x y z
N MET A 1 19.40 -12.76 9.11
CA MET A 1 19.38 -12.28 7.70
C MET A 1 18.98 -10.83 7.77
N GLU A 2 19.73 -9.97 7.11
CA GLU A 2 19.46 -8.54 7.09
C GLU A 2 18.52 -8.20 5.93
N PHE A 3 17.52 -7.37 6.19
CA PHE A 3 16.77 -6.65 5.20
C PHE A 3 17.49 -5.32 4.94
N ASN A 4 17.45 -4.81 3.73
CA ASN A 4 18.15 -3.58 3.34
C ASN A 4 17.21 -2.38 3.18
N THR A 5 15.95 -2.65 2.84
CA THR A 5 14.96 -1.62 2.50
C THR A 5 13.83 -1.51 3.51
N ILE A 6 13.74 -2.48 4.42
CA ILE A 6 12.80 -2.48 5.54
C ILE A 6 13.52 -2.88 6.83
N ILE A 7 12.92 -2.55 7.97
CA ILE A 7 13.30 -3.07 9.28
C ILE A 7 12.21 -4.06 9.71
N TYR A 8 12.61 -5.31 10.05
CA TYR A 8 11.70 -6.33 10.57
C TYR A 8 12.04 -6.66 12.01
N GLN A 9 11.09 -6.50 12.89
CA GLN A 9 11.25 -6.76 14.32
C GLN A 9 10.06 -7.53 14.86
N VAL A 10 10.29 -8.44 15.80
CA VAL A 10 9.24 -9.12 16.57
C VAL A 10 9.45 -8.83 18.04
N ASP A 11 8.47 -8.20 18.65
CA ASP A 11 8.46 -7.90 20.09
C ASP A 11 7.04 -8.10 20.65
N GLN A 12 6.91 -8.74 21.81
CA GLN A 12 5.63 -8.96 22.50
C GLN A 12 4.52 -9.51 21.58
N GLU A 13 4.83 -10.53 20.77
CA GLU A 13 3.92 -11.18 19.82
C GLU A 13 3.48 -10.29 18.65
N ILE A 14 4.12 -9.14 18.46
CA ILE A 14 3.87 -8.17 17.39
C ILE A 14 5.04 -8.20 16.41
N ALA A 15 4.79 -8.52 15.13
CA ALA A 15 5.74 -8.31 14.06
C ALA A 15 5.56 -6.89 13.52
N THR A 16 6.63 -6.12 13.47
CA THR A 16 6.64 -4.78 12.88
C THR A 16 7.50 -4.78 11.62
N ILE A 17 6.91 -4.34 10.52
CA ILE A 17 7.57 -4.11 9.22
C ILE A 17 7.63 -2.60 9.04
N THR A 18 8.83 -2.03 9.10
CA THR A 18 9.03 -0.58 8.95
C THR A 18 9.70 -0.30 7.61
N PHE A 19 9.07 0.50 6.75
CA PHE A 19 9.69 0.98 5.51
C PHE A 19 10.88 1.85 5.86
N ASN A 20 12.04 1.59 5.24
CA ASN A 20 13.31 2.22 5.60
C ASN A 20 14.11 2.68 4.38
N ARG A 21 13.46 3.46 3.53
CA ARG A 21 14.07 4.19 2.39
C ARG A 21 13.63 5.67 2.40
N PRO A 22 13.82 6.39 3.52
CA PRO A 22 13.31 7.76 3.67
C PRO A 22 13.92 8.74 2.63
N GLU A 23 15.13 8.48 2.13
CA GLU A 23 15.81 9.27 1.10
C GLU A 23 15.10 9.30 -0.25
N VAL A 24 14.31 8.28 -0.54
CA VAL A 24 13.42 8.20 -1.71
C VAL A 24 11.95 8.13 -1.30
N GLN A 25 11.62 8.71 -0.14
CA GLN A 25 10.26 8.80 0.40
C GLN A 25 9.56 7.43 0.49
N ASN A 26 10.30 6.39 0.84
CA ASN A 26 9.84 5.01 0.94
C ASN A 26 9.17 4.50 -0.35
N GLY A 27 9.68 4.93 -1.51
CA GLY A 27 9.21 4.48 -2.82
C GLY A 27 9.48 2.99 -3.02
N PHE A 28 8.49 2.27 -3.56
CA PHE A 28 8.55 0.83 -3.79
C PHE A 28 9.35 0.52 -5.05
N ASN A 29 10.41 -0.25 -4.88
CA ASN A 29 11.17 -0.89 -5.94
C ASN A 29 11.13 -2.41 -5.77
N VAL A 30 11.68 -3.14 -6.73
CA VAL A 30 11.67 -4.62 -6.72
C VAL A 30 12.25 -5.19 -5.43
N PRO A 31 13.45 -4.77 -4.95
CA PRO A 31 14.01 -5.29 -3.68
C PRO A 31 13.08 -5.05 -2.48
N MET A 32 12.52 -3.86 -2.34
CA MET A 32 11.65 -3.52 -1.21
C MET A 32 10.36 -4.36 -1.23
N CYS A 33 9.74 -4.53 -2.39
CA CYS A 33 8.55 -5.37 -2.52
C CYS A 33 8.83 -6.83 -2.16
N GLN A 34 9.96 -7.37 -2.61
CA GLN A 34 10.39 -8.74 -2.26
C GLN A 34 10.65 -8.89 -0.76
N GLU A 35 11.29 -7.89 -0.13
CA GLU A 35 11.52 -7.89 1.31
C GLU A 35 10.23 -7.80 2.11
N ILE A 36 9.26 -6.97 1.69
CA ILE A 36 7.93 -6.88 2.30
C ILE A 36 7.19 -8.23 2.22
N LEU A 37 7.18 -8.86 1.05
CA LEU A 37 6.55 -10.18 0.87
C LEU A 37 7.19 -11.23 1.76
N LYS A 38 8.51 -11.26 1.84
CA LYS A 38 9.26 -12.17 2.70
C LYS A 38 8.94 -11.94 4.18
N ALA A 39 8.89 -10.69 4.62
CA ALA A 39 8.55 -10.33 6.00
C ALA A 39 7.11 -10.71 6.34
N LEU A 40 6.15 -10.50 5.43
CA LEU A 40 4.76 -10.94 5.57
C LEU A 40 4.65 -12.46 5.71
N HIS A 41 5.36 -13.23 4.86
CA HIS A 41 5.38 -14.70 4.96
C HIS A 41 5.97 -15.17 6.29
N TRP A 42 7.09 -14.57 6.73
CA TRP A 42 7.68 -14.92 8.03
C TRP A 42 6.73 -14.63 9.16
N ALA A 43 6.18 -13.40 9.23
CA ALA A 43 5.22 -13.03 10.25
C ALA A 43 3.97 -13.92 10.22
N GLY A 44 3.50 -14.29 9.02
CA GLY A 44 2.34 -15.15 8.84
C GLY A 44 2.55 -16.58 9.37
N GLN A 45 3.75 -17.15 9.20
CA GLN A 45 4.10 -18.52 9.60
C GLN A 45 4.60 -18.64 11.05
N ASP A 46 5.15 -17.55 11.62
CA ASP A 46 5.70 -17.57 12.98
C ASP A 46 4.59 -17.66 14.03
N LYS A 47 4.52 -18.79 14.74
CA LYS A 47 3.52 -19.05 15.80
C LYS A 47 3.63 -18.08 16.98
N SER A 48 4.78 -17.45 17.18
CA SER A 48 4.96 -16.44 18.23
C SER A 48 4.36 -15.07 17.85
N VAL A 49 4.09 -14.83 16.57
CA VAL A 49 3.48 -13.58 16.09
C VAL A 49 1.96 -13.69 16.08
N LYS A 50 1.26 -12.73 16.69
CA LYS A 50 -0.21 -12.65 16.75
C LYS A 50 -0.80 -11.51 15.92
N VAL A 51 -0.02 -10.47 15.66
CA VAL A 51 -0.45 -9.28 14.89
C VAL A 51 0.73 -8.71 14.12
N ILE A 52 0.46 -8.12 12.96
CA ILE A 52 1.44 -7.49 12.10
C ILE A 52 1.17 -5.99 12.04
N ALA A 53 2.21 -5.18 12.23
CA ALA A 53 2.15 -3.73 12.11
C ALA A 53 3.04 -3.27 10.95
N PHE A 54 2.55 -2.28 10.19
CA PHE A 54 3.36 -1.54 9.22
C PHE A 54 3.60 -0.13 9.71
N LYS A 55 4.84 0.32 9.59
CA LYS A 55 5.32 1.68 9.90
C LYS A 55 6.25 2.18 8.79
N ALA A 56 6.70 3.41 8.90
CA ALA A 56 7.69 3.98 8.00
C ALA A 56 8.65 4.91 8.75
N GLU A 57 9.91 4.93 8.33
CA GLU A 57 10.88 5.94 8.73
C GLU A 57 10.73 7.21 7.88
N GLY A 58 11.08 8.36 8.49
CA GLY A 58 11.00 9.66 7.83
C GLY A 58 9.65 10.36 7.95
N THR A 59 9.42 11.37 7.11
CA THR A 59 8.23 12.25 7.16
C THR A 59 7.14 11.87 6.15
N VAL A 60 7.39 10.87 5.32
CA VAL A 60 6.48 10.34 4.30
C VAL A 60 6.31 8.85 4.55
N PHE A 61 5.07 8.40 4.68
CA PHE A 61 4.83 6.97 4.85
C PHE A 61 5.31 6.20 3.60
N SER A 62 4.81 6.56 2.43
CA SER A 62 5.35 6.12 1.13
C SER A 62 4.68 6.87 -0.01
N VAL A 63 5.43 7.16 -1.05
CA VAL A 63 4.92 7.74 -2.31
C VAL A 63 4.34 6.69 -3.27
N GLY A 64 4.33 5.41 -2.89
CA GLY A 64 3.99 4.30 -3.80
C GLY A 64 5.20 3.87 -4.61
N GLY A 65 5.07 3.72 -5.91
CA GLY A 65 6.20 3.36 -6.77
C GLY A 65 7.36 4.35 -6.68
N ASP A 66 8.58 3.84 -6.73
CA ASP A 66 9.80 4.65 -6.71
C ASP A 66 9.96 5.40 -8.05
N LEU A 67 9.68 6.70 -8.03
CA LEU A 67 9.72 7.54 -9.23
C LEU A 67 11.13 7.71 -9.81
N VAL A 68 12.17 7.52 -9.00
CA VAL A 68 13.56 7.53 -9.49
C VAL A 68 13.81 6.28 -10.33
N GLU A 69 13.39 5.11 -9.83
CA GLU A 69 13.47 3.85 -10.57
C GLU A 69 12.58 3.85 -11.81
N MET A 70 11.36 4.39 -11.71
CA MET A 70 10.46 4.53 -12.87
C MET A 70 11.09 5.41 -13.96
N LYS A 71 11.71 6.53 -13.58
CA LYS A 71 12.44 7.38 -14.53
C LYS A 71 13.59 6.64 -15.20
N ARG A 72 14.39 5.90 -14.41
CA ARG A 72 15.47 5.06 -14.94
C ARG A 72 14.92 4.06 -15.95
N ALA A 73 13.88 3.33 -15.58
CA ALA A 73 13.25 2.33 -16.43
C ALA A 73 12.73 2.92 -17.75
N VAL A 74 12.13 4.12 -17.71
CA VAL A 74 11.69 4.83 -18.92
C VAL A 74 12.86 5.21 -19.82
N LEU A 75 13.98 5.73 -19.25
CA LEU A 75 15.15 6.16 -20.02
C LEU A 75 15.95 4.99 -20.60
N GLU A 76 15.95 3.85 -19.93
CA GLU A 76 16.69 2.64 -20.32
C GLU A 76 15.81 1.63 -21.10
N ASP A 77 14.53 1.96 -21.32
CA ASP A 77 13.51 1.05 -21.90
C ASP A 77 13.40 -0.29 -21.14
N ASP A 78 13.59 -0.24 -19.81
CA ASP A 78 13.54 -1.38 -18.90
C ASP A 78 12.09 -1.70 -18.50
N GLN A 79 11.38 -2.32 -19.41
CA GLN A 79 9.97 -2.67 -19.23
C GLN A 79 9.78 -3.81 -18.22
N GLU A 80 10.75 -4.71 -18.11
CA GLU A 80 10.67 -5.86 -17.20
C GLU A 80 10.56 -5.42 -15.73
N SER A 81 11.34 -4.41 -15.32
CA SER A 81 11.28 -3.86 -13.98
C SER A 81 9.91 -3.26 -13.64
N LEU A 82 9.26 -2.57 -14.59
CA LEU A 82 7.94 -1.96 -14.38
C LEU A 82 6.85 -3.03 -14.21
N VAL A 83 6.87 -4.09 -15.02
CA VAL A 83 5.94 -5.22 -14.92
C VAL A 83 6.17 -5.96 -13.61
N ALA A 84 7.43 -6.20 -13.22
CA ALA A 84 7.78 -6.86 -11.97
C ALA A 84 7.25 -6.11 -10.75
N ILE A 85 7.36 -4.78 -10.72
CA ILE A 85 6.82 -3.96 -9.61
C ILE A 85 5.30 -4.10 -9.53
N ALA A 86 4.57 -3.99 -10.65
CA ALA A 86 3.12 -4.12 -10.69
C ALA A 86 2.65 -5.48 -10.13
N GLN A 87 3.33 -6.57 -10.52
CA GLN A 87 3.04 -7.91 -9.98
C GLN A 87 3.33 -8.00 -8.48
N LEU A 88 4.50 -7.52 -8.03
CA LEU A 88 4.92 -7.61 -6.64
C LEU A 88 4.02 -6.82 -5.69
N VAL A 89 3.59 -5.60 -6.06
CA VAL A 89 2.66 -4.82 -5.21
C VAL A 89 1.28 -5.46 -5.15
N MET A 90 0.83 -6.12 -6.22
CA MET A 90 -0.39 -6.94 -6.20
C MET A 90 -0.24 -8.14 -5.26
N ASP A 91 0.88 -8.87 -5.35
CA ASP A 91 1.16 -10.02 -4.49
C ASP A 91 1.21 -9.63 -3.00
N ILE A 92 1.72 -8.43 -2.68
CA ILE A 92 1.67 -7.88 -1.32
C ILE A 92 0.22 -7.74 -0.86
N SER A 93 -0.64 -7.09 -1.63
CA SER A 93 -2.06 -6.89 -1.27
C SER A 93 -2.83 -8.20 -1.12
N LEU A 94 -2.61 -9.15 -2.03
CA LEU A 94 -3.18 -10.50 -1.94
C LEU A 94 -2.69 -11.22 -0.67
N THR A 95 -1.37 -11.18 -0.40
CA THR A 95 -0.78 -11.79 0.79
C THR A 95 -1.35 -11.17 2.07
N MET A 96 -1.51 -9.85 2.13
CA MET A 96 -2.13 -9.16 3.27
C MET A 96 -3.58 -9.62 3.50
N LYS A 97 -4.37 -9.75 2.44
CA LYS A 97 -5.76 -10.23 2.55
C LYS A 97 -5.84 -11.70 2.97
N ARG A 98 -4.92 -12.55 2.49
CA ARG A 98 -4.85 -13.98 2.82
C ARG A 98 -4.20 -14.28 4.18
N THR A 99 -3.41 -13.36 4.72
CA THR A 99 -2.74 -13.53 6.01
C THR A 99 -3.77 -13.71 7.13
N PRO A 100 -3.71 -14.80 7.93
CA PRO A 100 -4.72 -15.09 8.95
C PRO A 100 -4.65 -14.16 10.17
N LYS A 101 -3.56 -13.42 10.34
CA LYS A 101 -3.31 -12.52 11.47
C LYS A 101 -3.80 -11.10 11.16
N PRO A 102 -4.29 -10.36 12.17
CA PRO A 102 -4.64 -8.95 12.00
C PRO A 102 -3.45 -8.12 11.53
N ILE A 103 -3.71 -7.21 10.59
CA ILE A 103 -2.72 -6.28 10.03
C ILE A 103 -3.15 -4.84 10.33
N VAL A 104 -2.22 -4.06 10.91
CA VAL A 104 -2.44 -2.67 11.29
C VAL A 104 -1.44 -1.77 10.55
N MET A 105 -1.95 -0.83 9.76
CA MET A 105 -1.13 0.24 9.17
C MET A 105 -1.08 1.43 10.11
N CYS A 106 0.12 1.96 10.38
CA CYS A 106 0.36 3.12 11.24
C CYS A 106 0.99 4.21 10.37
N THR A 107 0.18 5.15 9.88
CA THR A 107 0.61 6.11 8.85
C THR A 107 0.84 7.50 9.39
N ASP A 108 1.91 8.16 8.91
CA ASP A 108 2.19 9.58 9.09
C ASP A 108 2.68 10.17 7.76
N GLY A 109 2.26 11.39 7.41
CA GLY A 109 2.60 12.03 6.15
C GLY A 109 1.87 11.45 4.92
N ALA A 110 2.50 11.55 3.74
CA ALA A 110 1.88 11.09 2.49
C ALA A 110 1.82 9.57 2.40
N VAL A 111 0.68 9.07 1.90
CA VAL A 111 0.37 7.66 1.65
C VAL A 111 -0.18 7.57 0.23
N ALA A 112 0.68 7.34 -0.76
CA ALA A 112 0.28 7.48 -2.15
C ALA A 112 0.39 6.17 -2.94
N GLY A 113 -0.38 6.08 -4.02
CA GLY A 113 -0.33 4.96 -4.97
C GLY A 113 -0.50 3.59 -4.29
N ALA A 114 0.38 2.66 -4.59
CA ALA A 114 0.35 1.30 -4.03
C ALA A 114 0.34 1.27 -2.49
N ALA A 115 0.99 2.23 -1.82
CA ALA A 115 0.95 2.31 -0.35
C ALA A 115 -0.45 2.61 0.18
N PHE A 116 -1.23 3.45 -0.50
CA PHE A 116 -2.64 3.66 -0.13
C PHE A 116 -3.45 2.37 -0.35
N ASN A 117 -3.18 1.64 -1.42
CA ASN A 117 -3.88 0.38 -1.70
C ASN A 117 -3.49 -0.72 -0.68
N MET A 118 -2.25 -0.73 -0.17
CA MET A 118 -1.89 -1.56 0.98
C MET A 118 -2.66 -1.18 2.26
N VAL A 119 -2.94 0.12 2.50
CA VAL A 119 -3.82 0.53 3.61
C VAL A 119 -5.21 -0.07 3.44
N LEU A 120 -5.77 -0.08 2.23
CA LEU A 120 -7.07 -0.71 1.94
C LEU A 120 -7.03 -2.25 2.05
N ALA A 121 -5.86 -2.85 1.84
CA ALA A 121 -5.66 -4.29 2.02
C ALA A 121 -5.52 -4.69 3.50
N ALA A 122 -5.14 -3.79 4.39
CA ALA A 122 -5.02 -4.04 5.83
C ALA A 122 -6.38 -4.17 6.53
N ASP A 123 -6.37 -4.59 7.80
CA ASP A 123 -7.57 -4.70 8.62
C ASP A 123 -7.84 -3.41 9.41
N PHE A 124 -6.80 -2.67 9.75
CA PHE A 124 -6.90 -1.40 10.48
C PHE A 124 -5.90 -0.39 9.93
N CYS A 125 -6.29 0.88 9.88
CA CYS A 125 -5.40 2.00 9.65
C CYS A 125 -5.50 3.01 10.80
N ILE A 126 -4.40 3.26 11.49
CA ILE A 126 -4.25 4.39 12.41
C ILE A 126 -3.45 5.45 11.67
N ALA A 127 -4.05 6.61 11.48
CA ALA A 127 -3.45 7.71 10.74
C ALA A 127 -3.18 8.91 11.67
N THR A 128 -2.13 9.65 11.39
CA THR A 128 -1.95 10.94 12.04
C THR A 128 -2.74 12.03 11.32
N THR A 129 -2.92 13.18 11.95
CA THR A 129 -3.51 14.38 11.33
C THR A 129 -2.71 14.88 10.10
N ASN A 130 -1.43 14.47 9.96
CA ASN A 130 -0.59 14.75 8.80
C ASN A 130 -0.87 13.83 7.60
N SER A 131 -1.50 12.65 7.83
CA SER A 131 -1.67 11.67 6.78
C SER A 131 -2.53 12.19 5.62
N ARG A 132 -2.07 11.93 4.38
CA ARG A 132 -2.75 12.28 3.14
C ARG A 132 -2.74 11.06 2.23
N PHE A 133 -3.93 10.56 1.89
CA PHE A 133 -4.12 9.36 1.07
C PHE A 133 -4.41 9.78 -0.37
N ILE A 134 -3.62 9.30 -1.33
CA ILE A 134 -3.65 9.80 -2.70
C ILE A 134 -3.61 8.63 -3.69
N GLN A 135 -4.60 8.53 -4.58
CA GLN A 135 -4.53 7.65 -5.76
C GLN A 135 -3.68 8.35 -6.84
N ALA A 136 -2.35 8.33 -6.66
CA ALA A 136 -1.43 9.16 -7.43
C ALA A 136 -1.18 8.68 -8.87
N PHE A 137 -1.70 7.53 -9.26
CA PHE A 137 -1.44 6.87 -10.53
C PHE A 137 -1.78 7.72 -11.76
N VAL A 138 -2.93 8.39 -11.72
CA VAL A 138 -3.39 9.25 -12.83
C VAL A 138 -2.40 10.37 -13.14
N ASN A 139 -1.62 10.82 -12.16
CA ASN A 139 -0.64 11.89 -12.33
C ASN A 139 0.55 11.47 -13.21
N VAL A 140 0.75 10.16 -13.39
CA VAL A 140 1.79 9.58 -14.25
C VAL A 140 1.21 8.69 -15.35
N GLY A 141 -0.07 8.87 -15.71
CA GLY A 141 -0.69 8.14 -16.81
C GLY A 141 -0.97 6.66 -16.52
N LEU A 142 -0.99 6.24 -15.26
CA LEU A 142 -1.29 4.87 -14.84
C LEU A 142 -2.70 4.74 -14.24
N ALA A 143 -3.20 3.51 -14.21
CA ALA A 143 -4.37 3.11 -13.42
C ALA A 143 -3.92 2.66 -12.02
N PRO A 144 -4.81 2.65 -11.00
CA PRO A 144 -4.50 2.08 -9.69
C PRO A 144 -4.09 0.61 -9.78
N ASP A 145 -2.96 0.25 -9.16
CA ASP A 145 -2.46 -1.12 -8.98
C ASP A 145 -2.63 -1.64 -7.54
N ALA A 146 -1.98 -2.73 -7.17
CA ALA A 146 -2.05 -3.33 -5.84
C ALA A 146 -3.49 -3.62 -5.38
N GLY A 147 -4.40 -3.93 -6.30
CA GLY A 147 -5.82 -4.13 -6.04
C GLY A 147 -6.59 -2.82 -5.85
N GLY A 148 -6.06 -1.70 -6.33
CA GLY A 148 -6.53 -0.36 -5.98
C GLY A 148 -7.99 -0.13 -6.25
N MET A 149 -8.47 -0.28 -7.49
CA MET A 149 -9.89 -0.06 -7.80
C MET A 149 -10.79 -1.07 -7.11
N TYR A 150 -10.34 -2.32 -6.98
CA TYR A 150 -11.09 -3.40 -6.35
C TYR A 150 -11.32 -3.13 -4.85
N LEU A 151 -10.26 -2.77 -4.14
CA LEU A 151 -10.29 -2.51 -2.69
C LEU A 151 -10.94 -1.16 -2.38
N LEU A 152 -10.58 -0.10 -3.12
CA LEU A 152 -11.11 1.24 -2.91
C LEU A 152 -12.63 1.28 -3.11
N THR A 153 -13.12 0.65 -4.17
CA THR A 153 -14.58 0.59 -4.43
C THR A 153 -15.34 -0.07 -3.28
N ARG A 154 -14.78 -1.11 -2.69
CA ARG A 154 -15.36 -1.81 -1.54
C ARG A 154 -15.30 -0.97 -0.26
N ALA A 155 -14.26 -0.14 -0.11
CA ALA A 155 -14.09 0.69 1.07
C ALA A 155 -14.97 1.96 1.06
N VAL A 156 -15.09 2.65 -0.10
CA VAL A 156 -15.71 4.00 -0.16
C VAL A 156 -16.91 4.08 -1.10
N GLY A 157 -17.23 3.01 -1.81
CA GLY A 157 -18.27 2.97 -2.85
C GLY A 157 -17.77 3.47 -4.21
N MET A 158 -18.45 3.06 -5.27
CA MET A 158 -18.02 3.23 -6.67
C MET A 158 -17.77 4.70 -7.04
N ASN A 159 -18.71 5.59 -6.74
CA ASN A 159 -18.62 6.98 -7.17
C ASN A 159 -17.41 7.71 -6.52
N ARG A 160 -17.17 7.50 -5.22
CA ARG A 160 -16.00 8.06 -4.54
C ARG A 160 -14.70 7.44 -5.06
N ALA A 161 -14.68 6.14 -5.29
CA ALA A 161 -13.52 5.44 -5.85
C ALA A 161 -13.13 6.01 -7.22
N MET A 162 -14.11 6.18 -8.12
CA MET A 162 -13.88 6.80 -9.44
C MET A 162 -13.38 8.24 -9.32
N HIS A 163 -14.00 9.04 -8.44
CA HIS A 163 -13.55 10.42 -8.20
C HIS A 163 -12.09 10.46 -7.75
N LEU A 164 -11.74 9.72 -6.70
CA LEU A 164 -10.38 9.71 -6.16
C LEU A 164 -9.34 9.18 -7.15
N ALA A 165 -9.69 8.11 -7.88
CA ALA A 165 -8.77 7.51 -8.85
C ALA A 165 -8.55 8.38 -10.09
N MET A 166 -9.59 9.03 -10.60
CA MET A 166 -9.50 9.86 -11.81
C MET A 166 -8.94 11.25 -11.57
N THR A 167 -9.07 11.78 -10.34
CA THR A 167 -8.58 13.13 -10.02
C THR A 167 -7.24 13.14 -9.31
N GLY A 168 -6.87 12.04 -8.65
CA GLY A 168 -5.70 12.01 -7.77
C GLY A 168 -5.82 12.94 -6.56
N GLU A 169 -7.05 13.35 -6.18
CA GLU A 169 -7.28 14.25 -5.05
C GLU A 169 -6.82 13.61 -3.73
N ALA A 170 -6.15 14.40 -2.90
CA ALA A 170 -5.67 13.94 -1.61
C ALA A 170 -6.81 13.89 -0.58
N VAL A 171 -6.96 12.75 0.09
CA VAL A 171 -7.90 12.54 1.19
C VAL A 171 -7.18 12.74 2.52
N THR A 172 -7.69 13.62 3.38
CA THR A 172 -7.16 13.80 4.74
C THR A 172 -7.49 12.61 5.63
N ALA A 173 -6.76 12.44 6.75
CA ALA A 173 -7.02 11.38 7.71
C ALA A 173 -8.46 11.41 8.25
N ASP A 174 -8.99 12.61 8.55
CA ASP A 174 -10.37 12.77 9.03
C ASP A 174 -11.41 12.37 7.98
N LYS A 175 -11.17 12.70 6.71
CA LYS A 175 -12.02 12.22 5.61
C LYS A 175 -11.90 10.69 5.42
N GLY A 176 -10.70 10.14 5.61
CA GLY A 176 -10.49 8.69 5.60
C GLY A 176 -11.27 7.98 6.72
N LEU A 177 -11.36 8.60 7.90
CA LEU A 177 -12.20 8.14 9.01
C LEU A 177 -13.70 8.21 8.65
N GLU A 178 -14.16 9.33 8.06
CA GLU A 178 -15.55 9.47 7.57
C GLU A 178 -15.88 8.45 6.47
N TYR A 179 -14.94 8.17 5.57
CA TYR A 179 -15.10 7.20 4.48
C TYR A 179 -15.00 5.74 4.94
N GLY A 180 -14.46 5.49 6.14
CA GLY A 180 -14.45 4.19 6.79
C GLY A 180 -13.19 3.35 6.56
N PHE A 181 -12.17 3.84 5.83
CA PHE A 181 -10.90 3.12 5.67
C PHE A 181 -9.83 3.48 6.71
N VAL A 182 -9.98 4.58 7.44
CA VAL A 182 -9.18 4.90 8.62
C VAL A 182 -9.96 4.50 9.87
N TYR A 183 -9.35 3.68 10.71
CA TYR A 183 -9.93 3.25 11.98
C TYR A 183 -9.86 4.35 13.04
N LYS A 184 -8.75 5.09 13.09
CA LYS A 184 -8.52 6.13 14.09
C LYS A 184 -7.54 7.18 13.60
N VAL A 185 -7.84 8.44 13.93
CA VAL A 185 -6.94 9.59 13.74
C VAL A 185 -6.35 10.01 15.09
N CYS A 186 -5.08 10.43 15.09
CA CYS A 186 -4.40 10.97 16.25
C CYS A 186 -3.34 12.02 15.85
N GLU A 187 -2.85 12.78 16.82
CA GLU A 187 -1.71 13.66 16.60
C GLU A 187 -0.42 12.85 16.35
N PRO A 188 0.53 13.36 15.54
CA PRO A 188 1.77 12.64 15.19
C PRO A 188 2.54 12.13 16.40
N ASN A 189 2.68 12.93 17.45
CA ASN A 189 3.35 12.55 18.68
C ASN A 189 2.60 11.49 19.52
N GLN A 190 1.40 11.08 19.11
CA GLN A 190 0.58 10.08 19.78
C GLN A 190 0.52 8.75 19.03
N LEU A 191 1.04 8.68 17.79
CA LEU A 191 0.90 7.53 16.91
C LEU A 191 1.35 6.23 17.59
N ASP A 192 2.56 6.20 18.14
CA ASP A 192 3.11 5.00 18.77
C ASP A 192 2.27 4.56 19.99
N ARG A 193 1.79 5.49 20.79
CA ARG A 193 0.96 5.19 21.96
C ARG A 193 -0.40 4.62 21.54
N VAL A 194 -1.01 5.20 20.50
CA VAL A 194 -2.32 4.79 20.00
C VAL A 194 -2.20 3.42 19.30
N ALA A 195 -1.17 3.24 18.47
CA ALA A 195 -0.89 1.98 17.79
C ALA A 195 -0.59 0.85 18.80
N SER A 196 0.30 1.08 19.78
CA SER A 196 0.64 0.10 20.80
C SER A 196 -0.58 -0.39 21.58
N ARG A 197 -1.56 0.49 21.88
CA ARG A 197 -2.80 0.09 22.55
C ARG A 197 -3.63 -0.89 21.72
N LEU A 198 -3.80 -0.63 20.41
CA LEU A 198 -4.54 -1.53 19.52
C LEU A 198 -3.77 -2.84 19.33
N LEU A 199 -2.48 -2.77 19.01
CA LEU A 199 -1.63 -3.93 18.76
C LEU A 199 -1.60 -4.90 19.95
N LYS A 200 -1.39 -4.38 21.17
CA LYS A 200 -1.43 -5.19 22.40
C LYS A 200 -2.80 -5.79 22.68
N ARG A 201 -3.88 -5.08 22.34
CA ARG A 201 -5.24 -5.62 22.45
C ARG A 201 -5.46 -6.77 21.47
N LEU A 202 -5.01 -6.63 20.21
CA LEU A 202 -5.12 -7.67 19.20
C LEU A 202 -4.23 -8.88 19.53
N ALA A 203 -3.00 -8.66 19.98
CA ALA A 203 -2.09 -9.75 20.36
C ALA A 203 -2.65 -10.63 21.50
N LYS A 204 -3.41 -10.02 22.43
CA LYS A 204 -4.08 -10.73 23.54
C LYS A 204 -5.46 -11.29 23.18
N GLY A 205 -5.93 -11.07 21.97
CA GLY A 205 -7.27 -11.47 21.54
C GLY A 205 -7.35 -12.92 21.05
N PRO A 206 -8.55 -13.38 20.71
CA PRO A 206 -8.81 -14.76 20.30
C PRO A 206 -8.35 -15.00 18.86
N GLU A 207 -7.13 -15.48 18.67
CA GLU A 207 -6.47 -15.68 17.38
C GLU A 207 -7.32 -16.49 16.38
N LEU A 208 -7.88 -17.63 16.83
CA LEU A 208 -8.74 -18.45 15.97
C LEU A 208 -9.99 -17.73 15.48
N SER A 209 -10.56 -16.86 16.32
CA SER A 209 -11.70 -16.03 15.91
C SER A 209 -11.30 -14.99 14.87
N TYR A 210 -10.11 -14.36 15.01
CA TYR A 210 -9.61 -13.40 14.02
C TYR A 210 -9.34 -14.09 12.67
N THR A 211 -8.67 -15.23 12.70
CA THR A 211 -8.45 -16.07 11.51
C THR A 211 -9.79 -16.40 10.83
N GLY A 212 -10.77 -16.88 11.60
CA GLY A 212 -12.10 -17.19 11.08
C GLY A 212 -12.82 -15.97 10.49
N MET A 213 -12.73 -14.79 11.14
CA MET A 213 -13.31 -13.56 10.60
C MET A 213 -12.66 -13.16 9.27
N LYS A 214 -11.34 -13.24 9.13
CA LYS A 214 -10.65 -12.95 7.88
C LYS A 214 -11.02 -13.94 6.78
N ASP A 215 -11.10 -15.22 7.10
CA ASP A 215 -11.56 -16.25 6.16
C ASP A 215 -13.01 -16.02 5.69
N MET A 216 -13.92 -15.72 6.60
CA MET A 216 -15.31 -15.38 6.25
C MET A 216 -15.38 -14.13 5.35
N MET A 217 -14.58 -13.09 5.64
CA MET A 217 -14.52 -11.88 4.81
C MET A 217 -13.93 -12.18 3.43
N TRP A 218 -12.91 -13.04 3.35
CA TRP A 218 -12.38 -13.49 2.06
C TRP A 218 -13.48 -14.14 1.21
N HIS A 219 -14.18 -15.11 1.77
CA HIS A 219 -15.25 -15.82 1.05
C HIS A 219 -16.44 -14.94 0.68
N ALA A 220 -16.77 -13.93 1.50
CA ALA A 220 -17.90 -13.05 1.25
C ALA A 220 -17.61 -11.95 0.20
N PHE A 221 -16.35 -11.46 0.12
CA PHE A 221 -16.06 -10.23 -0.61
C PHE A 221 -14.86 -10.30 -1.56
N PHE A 222 -14.01 -11.35 -1.49
CA PHE A 222 -12.72 -11.38 -2.18
C PHE A 222 -12.47 -12.63 -3.03
N THR A 223 -13.48 -13.46 -3.28
CA THR A 223 -13.33 -14.72 -4.03
C THR A 223 -12.87 -14.52 -5.48
N ASP A 224 -13.19 -13.38 -6.09
CA ASP A 224 -12.80 -12.99 -7.44
C ASP A 224 -11.57 -12.08 -7.49
N PHE A 225 -10.92 -11.83 -6.35
CA PHE A 225 -9.79 -10.90 -6.28
C PHE A 225 -8.57 -11.40 -7.06
N GLU A 226 -8.28 -12.70 -7.03
CA GLU A 226 -7.17 -13.29 -7.79
C GLU A 226 -7.37 -13.18 -9.32
N ASP A 227 -8.61 -13.33 -9.79
CA ASP A 227 -8.91 -13.15 -11.21
C ASP A 227 -8.92 -11.68 -11.63
N TYR A 228 -9.36 -10.79 -10.74
CA TYR A 228 -9.22 -9.34 -10.93
C TYR A 228 -7.74 -8.95 -10.99
N ALA A 229 -6.90 -9.47 -10.11
CA ALA A 229 -5.47 -9.20 -10.05
C ALA A 229 -4.76 -9.44 -11.38
N LYS A 230 -5.06 -10.55 -12.06
CA LYS A 230 -4.50 -10.87 -13.39
C LYS A 230 -4.84 -9.78 -14.42
N LYS A 231 -6.08 -9.27 -14.39
CA LYS A 231 -6.54 -8.22 -15.32
C LYS A 231 -5.89 -6.88 -14.99
N GLU A 232 -5.76 -6.54 -13.70
CA GLU A 232 -5.13 -5.30 -13.25
C GLU A 232 -3.65 -5.27 -13.63
N VAL A 233 -2.90 -6.34 -13.36
CA VAL A 233 -1.47 -6.45 -13.72
C VAL A 233 -1.27 -6.35 -15.22
N ALA A 234 -2.11 -7.01 -16.04
CA ALA A 234 -2.04 -6.92 -17.49
C ALA A 234 -2.33 -5.50 -17.99
N LEU A 235 -3.33 -4.81 -17.44
CA LEU A 235 -3.64 -3.42 -17.78
C LEU A 235 -2.49 -2.48 -17.36
N GLN A 236 -1.99 -2.62 -16.14
CA GLN A 236 -0.90 -1.80 -15.61
C GLN A 236 0.37 -1.97 -16.46
N SER A 237 0.69 -3.21 -16.84
CA SER A 237 1.78 -3.50 -17.76
C SER A 237 1.60 -2.77 -19.10
N SER A 238 0.40 -2.83 -19.69
CA SER A 238 0.10 -2.12 -20.95
C SER A 238 0.26 -0.60 -20.83
N LEU A 239 -0.24 -0.01 -19.73
CA LEU A 239 -0.12 1.43 -19.48
C LEU A 239 1.33 1.86 -19.25
N GLY A 240 2.13 1.04 -18.59
CA GLY A 240 3.56 1.28 -18.34
C GLY A 240 4.41 1.39 -19.62
N PHE A 241 3.86 0.99 -20.79
CA PHE A 241 4.51 1.14 -22.09
C PHE A 241 3.98 2.32 -22.91
N SER A 242 2.95 3.00 -22.41
CA SER A 242 2.33 4.13 -23.10
C SER A 242 3.24 5.36 -23.13
N GLU A 243 3.08 6.18 -24.16
CA GLU A 243 3.74 7.49 -24.23
C GLU A 243 3.25 8.41 -23.11
N ASP A 244 2.00 8.26 -22.67
CA ASP A 244 1.45 9.04 -21.57
C ASP A 244 2.13 8.69 -20.24
N PHE A 245 2.49 7.43 -19.98
CA PHE A 245 3.28 7.06 -18.82
C PHE A 245 4.69 7.67 -18.86
N LYS A 246 5.38 7.57 -19.98
CA LYS A 246 6.70 8.17 -20.17
C LYS A 246 6.67 9.67 -19.94
N GLU A 247 5.68 10.35 -20.55
CA GLU A 247 5.46 11.79 -20.34
C GLU A 247 5.17 12.10 -18.87
N GLY A 248 4.29 11.34 -18.20
CA GLY A 248 3.94 11.55 -16.81
C GLY A 248 5.13 11.46 -15.87
N VAL A 249 5.97 10.43 -16.04
CA VAL A 249 7.20 10.23 -15.26
C VAL A 249 8.21 11.37 -15.49
N MET A 250 8.42 11.75 -16.77
CA MET A 250 9.36 12.83 -17.11
C MET A 250 8.85 14.18 -16.63
N ALA A 251 7.56 14.48 -16.82
CA ALA A 251 6.95 15.72 -16.34
C ALA A 251 7.07 15.86 -14.81
N HIS A 252 6.87 14.76 -14.07
CA HIS A 252 7.07 14.75 -12.61
C HIS A 252 8.53 15.05 -12.23
N ALA A 253 9.50 14.41 -12.89
CA ALA A 253 10.92 14.62 -12.64
C ALA A 253 11.36 16.07 -12.96
N GLU A 254 10.76 16.69 -13.97
CA GLU A 254 11.01 18.07 -14.41
C GLU A 254 10.15 19.11 -13.64
N ARG A 255 9.27 18.66 -12.72
CA ARG A 255 8.36 19.51 -11.96
C ARG A 255 7.45 20.38 -12.82
N ARG A 256 6.99 19.83 -13.95
CA ARG A 256 6.02 20.46 -14.86
C ARG A 256 4.71 19.67 -14.91
N ARG A 257 3.68 20.24 -15.51
CA ARG A 257 2.42 19.52 -15.77
C ARG A 257 2.60 18.58 -16.95
N PRO A 258 2.12 17.32 -16.88
CA PRO A 258 2.15 16.40 -18.01
C PRO A 258 1.19 16.85 -19.12
N GLN A 259 1.49 16.44 -20.34
CA GLN A 259 0.68 16.69 -21.55
C GLN A 259 0.29 15.34 -22.15
N PHE A 260 -0.72 14.71 -21.58
CA PHE A 260 -1.22 13.42 -22.02
C PHE A 260 -1.90 13.51 -23.39
N LYS A 261 -1.72 12.48 -24.24
CA LYS A 261 -2.24 12.40 -25.61
C LYS A 261 -3.14 11.20 -25.83
N GLY A 262 -3.24 10.28 -24.86
CA GLY A 262 -3.99 9.05 -24.99
C GLY A 262 -3.28 7.98 -25.86
N GLN A 263 -1.96 7.92 -25.82
CA GLN A 263 -1.13 7.02 -26.66
C GLN A 263 -0.16 6.22 -25.80
#